data_0d0bfb3b988c2e27062432bb58e72387
#
_entry.id   0d0bfb3b988c2e27062432bb58e72387
#
_cell.length_a   1.000
_cell.length_b   1.000
_cell.length_c   1.000
_cell.angle_alpha   90.00
_cell.angle_beta   90.00
_cell.angle_gamma   90.00
#
_symmetry.space_group_name_H-M   'P 1'
#
loop_
_entity.id
_entity.type
_entity.pdbx_description
1 polymer ?
#
loop_
_entity_poly.entity_id
_entity_poly.type
_entity_poly.pdbx_seq_one_letter_code
_entity_poly.pdbx_strand_id
1 'polypeptide(L)'
;MKRFMSIVLVMVMMFACAAPAFAVQAEPEQTAVSAAEEENGDNVFIAFIDKLFAKIRAFFGSVKYYFVVKKEGVPNTMNKNAIHMLKSVEDAIGDSFIITTEDGKVIVIDGGYKFETDYFIQYLRAVTGQIVPKIDVWFLTHPHTDHVQVFNEVAENRTNQVKFDKVILKYAPYEFYASINSTEGAEMVGEFDRISKAFPEKVQIINDGDVFNIGAAKITTLFTFDPAFTNVNDSSLIFRMDLGGKSVLFTGDAAVSSGNKVLANPEYKEFLDCDICKMSHHGQAGVSKEFYEAV
;
A
#
# COMPACT_ATOMS: atom_id res chain seq x y z
N MET A 1 -19.89 -23.66 -12.69
CA MET A 1 -18.55 -23.77 -12.10
C MET A 1 -17.71 -24.90 -12.70
N LYS A 2 -18.10 -26.19 -12.62
CA LYS A 2 -17.28 -27.30 -13.16
C LYS A 2 -16.91 -27.15 -14.65
N ARG A 3 -17.81 -26.72 -15.52
CA ARG A 3 -17.55 -26.52 -16.96
C ARG A 3 -16.60 -25.34 -17.23
N PHE A 4 -16.65 -24.29 -16.44
CA PHE A 4 -15.74 -23.13 -16.56
C PHE A 4 -14.32 -23.48 -16.12
N MET A 5 -14.18 -24.22 -15.01
CA MET A 5 -12.87 -24.75 -14.59
C MET A 5 -12.26 -25.70 -15.60
N SER A 6 -13.08 -26.55 -16.27
CA SER A 6 -12.57 -27.44 -17.31
C SER A 6 -12.04 -26.68 -18.52
N ILE A 7 -12.68 -25.58 -18.94
CA ILE A 7 -12.22 -24.77 -20.07
C ILE A 7 -10.91 -24.07 -19.74
N VAL A 8 -10.77 -23.52 -18.52
CA VAL A 8 -9.52 -22.88 -18.07
C VAL A 8 -8.39 -23.90 -17.98
N LEU A 9 -8.64 -25.10 -17.46
CA LEU A 9 -7.64 -26.18 -17.36
C LEU A 9 -7.20 -26.66 -18.75
N VAL A 10 -8.11 -26.77 -19.72
CA VAL A 10 -7.80 -27.12 -21.10
C VAL A 10 -6.98 -26.04 -21.80
N MET A 11 -7.29 -24.76 -21.59
CA MET A 11 -6.45 -23.67 -22.12
C MET A 11 -5.03 -23.69 -21.53
N VAL A 12 -4.88 -23.91 -20.24
CA VAL A 12 -3.54 -24.01 -19.58
C VAL A 12 -2.78 -25.23 -20.11
N MET A 13 -3.44 -26.36 -20.32
CA MET A 13 -2.82 -27.56 -20.90
C MET A 13 -2.46 -27.39 -22.38
N MET A 14 -3.27 -26.69 -23.19
CA MET A 14 -2.92 -26.40 -24.59
C MET A 14 -1.70 -25.49 -24.70
N PHE A 15 -1.53 -24.53 -23.82
CA PHE A 15 -0.32 -23.67 -23.78
C PHE A 15 0.91 -24.43 -23.29
N ALA A 16 0.77 -25.36 -22.36
CA ALA A 16 1.89 -26.20 -21.91
C ALA A 16 2.34 -27.23 -22.94
N CYS A 17 1.45 -27.70 -23.81
CA CYS A 17 1.77 -28.65 -24.88
C CYS A 17 2.29 -27.99 -26.17
N ALA A 18 2.09 -26.69 -26.36
CA ALA A 18 2.59 -25.97 -27.54
C ALA A 18 4.07 -25.55 -27.44
N ALA A 19 4.65 -25.59 -26.25
CA ALA A 19 6.04 -25.17 -26.04
C ALA A 19 7.10 -26.12 -26.67
N PRO A 20 6.92 -27.43 -26.83
CA PRO A 20 7.94 -28.29 -27.43
C PRO A 20 7.95 -28.32 -28.96
N ALA A 21 6.94 -27.80 -29.64
CA ALA A 21 6.83 -27.97 -31.10
C ALA A 21 7.66 -26.99 -31.94
N PHE A 22 8.28 -25.99 -31.34
CA PHE A 22 9.13 -25.02 -32.03
C PHE A 22 10.64 -25.31 -31.94
N ALA A 23 11.05 -26.41 -31.34
CA ALA A 23 12.44 -26.72 -31.07
C ALA A 23 13.08 -27.76 -32.01
N VAL A 24 12.42 -28.18 -33.09
CA VAL A 24 13.02 -29.15 -34.03
C VAL A 24 12.77 -28.68 -35.46
N GLN A 25 13.77 -28.05 -36.04
CA GLN A 25 14.33 -28.14 -37.37
C GLN A 25 15.06 -26.84 -37.78
N ALA A 26 16.34 -26.79 -37.54
CA ALA A 26 17.28 -26.10 -38.41
C ALA A 26 18.63 -26.84 -38.32
N GLU A 27 19.07 -27.44 -39.40
CA GLU A 27 20.44 -27.94 -39.55
C GLU A 27 21.45 -26.76 -39.54
N PRO A 28 22.71 -27.00 -39.13
CA PRO A 28 23.60 -25.90 -38.76
C PRO A 28 24.30 -25.33 -39.99
N GLU A 29 23.97 -24.13 -40.37
CA GLU A 29 24.93 -23.27 -41.11
C GLU A 29 25.72 -22.46 -40.08
N GLN A 30 27.00 -22.74 -40.01
CA GLN A 30 27.96 -22.04 -39.15
C GLN A 30 28.08 -20.57 -39.58
N THR A 31 27.39 -19.69 -38.91
CA THR A 31 27.79 -18.29 -38.79
C THR A 31 27.88 -17.96 -37.31
N ALA A 32 29.07 -17.48 -36.94
CA ALA A 32 29.38 -17.06 -35.60
C ALA A 32 28.46 -15.86 -35.17
N VAL A 33 27.30 -16.18 -34.61
CA VAL A 33 26.49 -15.22 -33.85
C VAL A 33 27.11 -15.14 -32.47
N SER A 34 27.43 -13.94 -32.01
CA SER A 34 28.10 -13.73 -30.73
C SER A 34 27.25 -14.22 -29.57
N ALA A 35 27.87 -14.89 -28.59
CA ALA A 35 27.21 -15.39 -27.39
C ALA A 35 26.38 -14.34 -26.60
N ALA A 36 26.56 -13.08 -26.91
CA ALA A 36 25.80 -11.95 -26.32
C ALA A 36 24.35 -11.80 -26.84
N GLU A 37 24.02 -12.30 -28.04
CA GLU A 37 22.66 -12.22 -28.60
C GLU A 37 21.77 -13.37 -28.12
N GLU A 38 22.33 -14.55 -27.88
CA GLU A 38 21.63 -15.70 -27.31
C GLU A 38 21.25 -15.46 -25.83
N GLU A 39 22.19 -14.90 -25.05
CA GLU A 39 21.96 -14.57 -23.65
C GLU A 39 20.85 -13.50 -23.46
N ASN A 40 20.66 -12.59 -24.43
CA ASN A 40 19.64 -11.56 -24.40
C ASN A 40 18.24 -12.10 -24.76
N GLY A 41 18.15 -13.11 -25.65
CA GLY A 41 16.91 -13.77 -26.04
C GLY A 41 16.27 -14.57 -24.90
N ASP A 42 17.08 -15.35 -24.19
CA ASP A 42 16.63 -16.16 -23.06
C ASP A 42 16.15 -15.28 -21.89
N ASN A 43 16.83 -14.19 -21.59
CA ASN A 43 16.42 -13.23 -20.56
C ASN A 43 15.10 -12.54 -20.88
N VAL A 44 14.84 -12.20 -22.15
CA VAL A 44 13.56 -11.62 -22.60
C VAL A 44 12.43 -12.64 -22.51
N PHE A 45 12.69 -13.90 -22.89
CA PHE A 45 11.69 -14.96 -22.79
C PHE A 45 11.34 -15.29 -21.33
N ILE A 46 12.34 -15.42 -20.46
CA ILE A 46 12.14 -15.64 -19.01
C ILE A 46 11.30 -14.50 -18.41
N ALA A 47 11.66 -13.24 -18.70
CA ALA A 47 10.90 -12.08 -18.23
C ALA A 47 9.46 -12.05 -18.74
N PHE A 48 9.20 -12.49 -19.97
CA PHE A 48 7.85 -12.63 -20.52
C PHE A 48 7.04 -13.70 -19.77
N ILE A 49 7.63 -14.86 -19.53
CA ILE A 49 7.01 -15.97 -18.79
C ILE A 49 6.70 -15.55 -17.36
N ASP A 50 7.60 -14.88 -16.67
CA ASP A 50 7.37 -14.36 -15.31
C ASP A 50 6.22 -13.36 -15.26
N LYS A 51 6.15 -12.44 -16.23
CA LYS A 51 5.01 -11.51 -16.36
C LYS A 51 3.70 -12.22 -16.63
N LEU A 52 3.71 -13.27 -17.44
CA LEU A 52 2.53 -14.09 -17.72
C LEU A 52 2.05 -14.80 -16.45
N PHE A 53 2.94 -15.47 -15.72
CA PHE A 53 2.60 -16.12 -14.46
C PHE A 53 2.13 -15.13 -13.38
N ALA A 54 2.72 -13.94 -13.32
CA ALA A 54 2.26 -12.88 -12.43
C ALA A 54 0.81 -12.47 -12.74
N LYS A 55 0.46 -12.29 -14.02
CA LYS A 55 -0.92 -11.99 -14.44
C LYS A 55 -1.90 -13.12 -14.11
N ILE A 56 -1.48 -14.36 -14.28
CA ILE A 56 -2.31 -15.52 -13.95
C ILE A 56 -2.54 -15.60 -12.43
N ARG A 57 -1.48 -15.44 -11.63
CA ARG A 57 -1.62 -15.41 -10.16
C ARG A 57 -2.53 -14.27 -9.71
N ALA A 58 -2.39 -13.08 -10.28
CA ALA A 58 -3.25 -11.94 -9.99
C ALA A 58 -4.72 -12.18 -10.35
N PHE A 59 -4.98 -12.86 -11.47
CA PHE A 59 -6.34 -13.23 -11.85
C PHE A 59 -6.97 -14.19 -10.82
N PHE A 60 -6.27 -15.25 -10.42
CA PHE A 60 -6.79 -16.20 -9.42
C PHE A 60 -6.91 -15.54 -8.03
N GLY A 61 -5.97 -14.71 -7.64
CA GLY A 61 -6.02 -13.90 -6.41
C GLY A 61 -7.27 -13.01 -6.40
N SER A 62 -7.49 -12.28 -7.49
CA SER A 62 -8.65 -11.41 -7.65
C SER A 62 -9.97 -12.19 -7.54
N VAL A 63 -10.08 -13.38 -8.14
CA VAL A 63 -11.26 -14.24 -8.04
C VAL A 63 -11.45 -14.77 -6.62
N LYS A 64 -10.37 -15.25 -5.98
CA LYS A 64 -10.39 -15.72 -4.57
C LYS A 64 -10.95 -14.63 -3.67
N TYR A 65 -10.34 -13.45 -3.68
CA TYR A 65 -10.70 -12.38 -2.77
C TYR A 65 -12.02 -11.69 -3.09
N TYR A 66 -12.49 -11.70 -4.34
CA TYR A 66 -13.87 -11.32 -4.65
C TYR A 66 -14.88 -12.12 -3.82
N PHE A 67 -14.72 -13.44 -3.75
CA PHE A 67 -15.62 -14.29 -2.96
C PHE A 67 -15.42 -14.09 -1.44
N VAL A 68 -14.19 -13.85 -0.99
CA VAL A 68 -13.90 -13.57 0.42
C VAL A 68 -14.61 -12.29 0.86
N VAL A 69 -14.39 -11.18 0.18
CA VAL A 69 -14.98 -9.87 0.48
C VAL A 69 -16.51 -9.91 0.37
N LYS A 70 -17.05 -10.62 -0.63
CA LYS A 70 -18.48 -10.83 -0.75
C LYS A 70 -19.07 -11.61 0.43
N LYS A 71 -18.35 -12.62 0.94
CA LYS A 71 -18.76 -13.40 2.12
C LYS A 71 -18.69 -12.57 3.40
N GLU A 72 -17.74 -11.67 3.50
CA GLU A 72 -17.59 -10.73 4.62
C GLU A 72 -18.74 -9.71 4.68
N GLY A 73 -19.46 -9.52 3.58
CA GLY A 73 -20.59 -8.60 3.54
C GLY A 73 -20.17 -7.12 3.63
N VAL A 74 -18.99 -6.79 3.09
CA VAL A 74 -18.45 -5.41 3.11
C VAL A 74 -19.47 -4.45 2.48
N PRO A 75 -19.92 -3.42 3.23
CA PRO A 75 -20.91 -2.49 2.73
C PRO A 75 -20.32 -1.51 1.73
N ASN A 76 -21.13 -1.09 0.77
CA ASN A 76 -20.82 0.11 0.00
C ASN A 76 -21.08 1.35 0.86
N THR A 77 -20.04 2.13 1.11
CA THR A 77 -20.07 3.35 1.90
C THR A 77 -19.76 4.61 1.11
N MET A 78 -19.70 4.51 -0.23
CA MET A 78 -19.51 5.69 -1.07
C MET A 78 -20.56 6.75 -0.77
N ASN A 79 -20.15 8.01 -0.63
CA ASN A 79 -20.97 9.14 -0.17
C ASN A 79 -21.50 9.01 1.29
N LYS A 80 -20.76 8.32 2.14
CA LYS A 80 -20.99 8.24 3.59
C LYS A 80 -19.69 8.40 4.34
N ASN A 81 -19.72 8.99 5.52
CA ASN A 81 -18.58 9.02 6.41
C ASN A 81 -18.40 7.63 7.03
N ALA A 82 -17.35 6.93 6.65
CA ALA A 82 -17.03 5.61 7.16
C ALA A 82 -15.52 5.35 7.16
N ILE A 83 -15.08 4.58 8.14
CA ILE A 83 -13.69 4.11 8.26
C ILE A 83 -13.74 2.59 8.27
N HIS A 84 -13.02 1.99 7.34
CA HIS A 84 -12.81 0.56 7.23
C HIS A 84 -11.36 0.25 7.58
N MET A 85 -11.14 -0.51 8.65
CA MET A 85 -9.86 -1.13 8.94
C MET A 85 -9.86 -2.50 8.28
N LEU A 86 -8.92 -2.76 7.39
CA LEU A 86 -8.80 -4.04 6.74
C LEU A 86 -8.08 -5.01 7.67
N LYS A 87 -8.53 -6.25 7.67
CA LYS A 87 -7.80 -7.32 8.34
C LYS A 87 -6.60 -7.73 7.47
N SER A 88 -5.54 -8.19 8.10
CA SER A 88 -4.51 -8.91 7.38
C SER A 88 -4.99 -10.29 6.92
N VAL A 89 -4.42 -10.77 5.80
CA VAL A 89 -4.82 -12.03 5.18
C VAL A 89 -3.77 -13.09 5.37
N GLU A 90 -3.31 -13.82 5.91
CA GLU A 90 -2.22 -14.81 6.05
C GLU A 90 -1.49 -14.70 7.39
N ASP A 91 -2.24 -14.48 8.50
CA ASP A 91 -1.71 -14.38 9.86
C ASP A 91 -0.53 -13.38 9.99
N ALA A 92 -0.54 -12.34 9.15
CA ALA A 92 0.44 -11.26 9.19
C ALA A 92 -0.11 -10.07 9.98
N ILE A 93 0.76 -9.13 10.28
CA ILE A 93 0.42 -7.83 10.84
C ILE A 93 0.62 -6.78 9.74
N GLY A 94 -0.37 -5.97 9.45
CA GLY A 94 -0.25 -4.90 8.46
C GLY A 94 -1.33 -3.87 8.70
N ASP A 95 -1.03 -2.63 8.36
CA ASP A 95 -2.00 -1.54 8.48
C ASP A 95 -2.57 -1.18 7.13
N SER A 96 -3.90 -1.15 7.06
CA SER A 96 -4.62 -0.69 5.88
C SER A 96 -5.98 -0.13 6.28
N PHE A 97 -6.23 1.14 5.93
CA PHE A 97 -7.52 1.78 6.17
C PHE A 97 -8.06 2.36 4.87
N ILE A 98 -9.34 2.15 4.63
CA ILE A 98 -10.10 2.80 3.56
C ILE A 98 -11.16 3.68 4.23
N ILE A 99 -11.16 4.96 3.89
CA ILE A 99 -12.07 5.94 4.45
C ILE A 99 -12.86 6.55 3.30
N THR A 100 -14.19 6.62 3.48
CA THR A 100 -15.08 7.33 2.57
C THR A 100 -15.69 8.53 3.27
N THR A 101 -15.99 9.58 2.52
CA THR A 101 -16.62 10.79 3.04
C THR A 101 -18.01 10.98 2.43
N GLU A 102 -18.87 11.72 3.09
CA GLU A 102 -20.22 12.01 2.62
C GLU A 102 -20.29 12.78 1.30
N ASP A 103 -19.22 13.52 0.97
CA ASP A 103 -19.06 14.21 -0.30
C ASP A 103 -18.31 13.37 -1.36
N GLY A 104 -18.14 12.07 -1.11
CA GLY A 104 -17.68 11.10 -2.09
C GLY A 104 -16.17 11.03 -2.28
N LYS A 105 -15.37 11.47 -1.30
CA LYS A 105 -13.92 11.26 -1.33
C LYS A 105 -13.56 9.88 -0.81
N VAL A 106 -12.47 9.34 -1.34
CA VAL A 106 -11.86 8.08 -0.90
C VAL A 106 -10.43 8.38 -0.44
N ILE A 107 -10.17 8.10 0.83
CA ILE A 107 -8.87 8.28 1.47
C ILE A 107 -8.37 6.89 1.86
N VAL A 108 -7.11 6.61 1.61
CA VAL A 108 -6.44 5.38 2.05
C VAL A 108 -5.28 5.76 2.95
N ILE A 109 -5.07 5.00 4.02
CA ILE A 109 -3.92 5.13 4.91
C ILE A 109 -3.21 3.78 4.89
N ASP A 110 -1.95 3.78 4.46
CA ASP A 110 -1.12 2.60 4.27
C ASP A 110 -1.80 1.55 3.36
N GLY A 111 -1.45 0.29 3.46
CA GLY A 111 -2.04 -0.71 2.57
C GLY A 111 -1.72 -2.15 2.96
N GLY A 112 -0.66 -2.37 3.74
CA GLY A 112 -0.19 -3.69 4.10
C GLY A 112 0.87 -4.26 3.17
N TYR A 113 1.10 -5.56 3.29
CA TYR A 113 2.08 -6.30 2.50
C TYR A 113 1.63 -6.51 1.04
N LYS A 114 2.59 -6.73 0.15
CA LYS A 114 2.34 -6.97 -1.27
C LYS A 114 1.35 -8.10 -1.56
N PHE A 115 1.35 -9.17 -0.78
CA PHE A 115 0.43 -10.30 -0.97
C PHE A 115 -1.03 -9.94 -0.64
N GLU A 116 -1.28 -8.83 0.05
CA GLU A 116 -2.62 -8.34 0.40
C GLU A 116 -3.26 -7.51 -0.72
N THR A 117 -2.52 -7.18 -1.77
CA THR A 117 -2.97 -6.27 -2.85
C THR A 117 -4.30 -6.73 -3.49
N ASP A 118 -4.46 -8.01 -3.79
CA ASP A 118 -5.70 -8.49 -4.41
C ASP A 118 -6.89 -8.39 -3.46
N TYR A 119 -6.71 -8.64 -2.15
CA TYR A 119 -7.73 -8.43 -1.12
C TYR A 119 -8.09 -6.95 -1.00
N PHE A 120 -7.09 -6.08 -0.87
CA PHE A 120 -7.27 -4.63 -0.81
C PHE A 120 -8.09 -4.11 -2.00
N ILE A 121 -7.75 -4.51 -3.24
CA ILE A 121 -8.46 -4.09 -4.44
C ILE A 121 -9.93 -4.54 -4.42
N GLN A 122 -10.22 -5.79 -4.01
CA GLN A 122 -11.60 -6.27 -3.95
C GLN A 122 -12.39 -5.59 -2.83
N TYR A 123 -11.75 -5.32 -1.70
CA TYR A 123 -12.37 -4.57 -0.60
C TYR A 123 -12.70 -3.13 -1.03
N LEU A 124 -11.75 -2.44 -1.65
CA LEU A 124 -11.95 -1.08 -2.17
C LEU A 124 -13.08 -1.02 -3.21
N ARG A 125 -13.20 -2.03 -4.08
CA ARG A 125 -14.32 -2.16 -5.03
C ARG A 125 -15.66 -2.32 -4.33
N ALA A 126 -15.72 -3.12 -3.27
CA ALA A 126 -16.94 -3.30 -2.49
C ALA A 126 -17.37 -2.00 -1.80
N VAL A 127 -16.43 -1.31 -1.16
CA VAL A 127 -16.66 -0.05 -0.45
C VAL A 127 -17.12 1.06 -1.39
N THR A 128 -16.52 1.16 -2.58
CA THR A 128 -16.81 2.23 -3.54
C THR A 128 -17.91 1.89 -4.55
N GLY A 129 -18.19 0.60 -4.76
CA GLY A 129 -19.06 0.13 -5.84
C GLY A 129 -18.48 0.31 -7.25
N GLN A 130 -17.21 0.65 -7.38
CA GLN A 130 -16.55 0.94 -8.65
C GLN A 130 -15.72 -0.27 -9.13
N ILE A 131 -15.73 -0.55 -10.43
CA ILE A 131 -14.90 -1.61 -11.04
C ILE A 131 -13.42 -1.22 -11.02
N VAL A 132 -13.13 0.04 -11.32
CA VAL A 132 -11.80 0.67 -11.22
C VAL A 132 -11.93 1.82 -10.23
N PRO A 133 -11.79 1.55 -8.93
CA PRO A 133 -11.94 2.58 -7.92
C PRO A 133 -10.84 3.64 -8.03
N LYS A 134 -11.22 4.85 -7.63
CA LYS A 134 -10.34 6.00 -7.58
C LYS A 134 -10.13 6.41 -6.11
N ILE A 135 -8.89 6.49 -5.69
CA ILE A 135 -8.45 7.01 -4.40
C ILE A 135 -8.10 8.49 -4.60
N ASP A 136 -8.74 9.38 -3.85
CA ASP A 136 -8.42 10.81 -3.92
C ASP A 136 -7.09 11.12 -3.24
N VAL A 137 -6.83 10.51 -2.07
CA VAL A 137 -5.59 10.67 -1.33
C VAL A 137 -5.15 9.35 -0.72
N TRP A 138 -3.88 9.02 -0.87
CA TRP A 138 -3.22 7.90 -0.22
C TRP A 138 -2.15 8.41 0.73
N PHE A 139 -2.31 8.18 2.03
CA PHE A 139 -1.28 8.46 3.03
C PHE A 139 -0.34 7.26 3.18
N LEU A 140 0.95 7.52 3.25
CA LEU A 140 1.97 6.54 3.59
C LEU A 140 2.64 7.02 4.87
N THR A 141 2.45 6.28 5.97
CA THR A 141 2.86 6.74 7.30
C THR A 141 4.37 6.64 7.51
N HIS A 142 4.97 5.51 7.17
CA HIS A 142 6.41 5.27 7.25
C HIS A 142 6.81 4.10 6.33
N PRO A 143 8.11 3.93 5.99
CA PRO A 143 8.54 2.99 4.97
C PRO A 143 8.83 1.58 5.51
N HIS A 144 7.87 0.92 6.14
CA HIS A 144 7.92 -0.52 6.40
C HIS A 144 7.06 -1.30 5.41
N THR A 145 7.42 -2.56 5.16
CA THR A 145 6.79 -3.41 4.14
C THR A 145 5.33 -3.68 4.43
N ASP A 146 4.96 -3.83 5.68
CA ASP A 146 3.61 -4.07 6.18
C ASP A 146 2.69 -2.82 6.15
N HIS A 147 3.20 -1.71 5.65
CA HIS A 147 2.46 -0.46 5.42
C HIS A 147 2.39 -0.08 3.94
N VAL A 148 3.52 -0.17 3.20
CA VAL A 148 3.64 0.51 1.90
C VAL A 148 3.59 -0.41 0.69
N GLN A 149 3.73 -1.72 0.83
CA GLN A 149 3.91 -2.59 -0.33
C GLN A 149 2.66 -2.72 -1.20
N VAL A 150 1.45 -2.60 -0.65
CA VAL A 150 0.23 -2.54 -1.48
C VAL A 150 0.23 -1.29 -2.35
N PHE A 151 0.62 -0.12 -1.80
CA PHE A 151 0.76 1.10 -2.59
C PHE A 151 1.76 0.91 -3.73
N ASN A 152 2.96 0.41 -3.43
CA ASN A 152 4.02 0.18 -4.42
C ASN A 152 3.53 -0.75 -5.55
N GLU A 153 2.89 -1.89 -5.21
CA GLU A 153 2.34 -2.81 -6.20
C GLU A 153 1.22 -2.18 -7.05
N VAL A 154 0.35 -1.37 -6.42
CA VAL A 154 -0.72 -0.66 -7.15
C VAL A 154 -0.13 0.37 -8.09
N ALA A 155 0.79 1.19 -7.61
CA ALA A 155 1.38 2.27 -8.39
C ALA A 155 2.21 1.77 -9.58
N GLU A 156 2.88 0.63 -9.44
CA GLU A 156 3.73 0.05 -10.48
C GLU A 156 2.97 -0.88 -11.43
N ASN A 157 2.13 -1.77 -10.88
CA ASN A 157 1.62 -2.92 -11.64
C ASN A 157 0.08 -2.98 -11.78
N ARG A 158 -0.68 -2.19 -11.02
CA ARG A 158 -2.14 -2.29 -10.94
C ARG A 158 -2.89 -0.99 -11.27
N THR A 159 -2.23 -0.03 -11.93
CA THR A 159 -2.85 1.26 -12.31
C THR A 159 -4.05 1.13 -13.26
N ASN A 160 -4.23 -0.02 -13.89
CA ASN A 160 -5.44 -0.35 -14.66
C ASN A 160 -6.60 -0.87 -13.79
N GLN A 161 -6.35 -1.20 -12.52
CA GLN A 161 -7.34 -1.72 -11.58
C GLN A 161 -7.73 -0.72 -10.49
N VAL A 162 -6.81 0.18 -10.10
CA VAL A 162 -7.02 1.24 -9.13
C VAL A 162 -6.36 2.51 -9.63
N LYS A 163 -7.04 3.65 -9.48
CA LYS A 163 -6.48 4.98 -9.74
C LYS A 163 -6.25 5.71 -8.42
N PHE A 164 -5.26 6.59 -8.38
CA PHE A 164 -5.06 7.52 -7.27
C PHE A 164 -4.66 8.90 -7.82
N ASP A 165 -5.10 9.94 -7.11
CA ASP A 165 -4.79 11.32 -7.51
C ASP A 165 -3.59 11.87 -6.77
N LYS A 166 -3.46 11.59 -5.47
CA LYS A 166 -2.44 12.18 -4.61
C LYS A 166 -1.88 11.14 -3.63
N VAL A 167 -0.59 11.25 -3.35
CA VAL A 167 0.11 10.52 -2.30
C VAL A 167 0.67 11.54 -1.31
N ILE A 168 0.37 11.36 -0.03
CA ILE A 168 0.84 12.21 1.07
C ILE A 168 1.77 11.40 1.96
N LEU A 169 2.96 11.92 2.19
CA LEU A 169 3.98 11.28 3.02
C LEU A 169 5.00 12.31 3.54
N LYS A 170 5.83 11.86 4.46
CA LYS A 170 7.07 12.54 4.85
C LYS A 170 8.12 11.49 5.22
N TYR A 171 8.70 10.84 4.20
CA TYR A 171 9.82 9.94 4.45
C TYR A 171 11.09 10.72 4.77
N ALA A 172 11.91 10.17 5.65
CA ALA A 172 13.29 10.59 5.79
C ALA A 172 14.07 10.25 4.49
N PRO A 173 15.21 10.92 4.25
CA PRO A 173 16.08 10.57 3.12
C PRO A 173 16.62 9.13 3.25
N TYR A 174 16.96 8.51 2.12
CA TYR A 174 17.57 7.17 2.08
C TYR A 174 18.77 7.03 3.05
N GLU A 175 19.62 8.06 3.11
CA GLU A 175 20.83 8.09 3.93
C GLU A 175 20.52 8.03 5.43
N PHE A 176 19.37 8.53 5.86
CA PHE A 176 18.92 8.40 7.25
C PHE A 176 18.69 6.93 7.59
N TYR A 177 17.89 6.21 6.80
CA TYR A 177 17.58 4.80 7.06
C TYR A 177 18.84 3.92 6.97
N ALA A 178 19.74 4.21 6.03
CA ALA A 178 21.02 3.53 5.93
C ALA A 178 21.92 3.78 7.16
N SER A 179 21.92 5.00 7.69
CA SER A 179 22.75 5.37 8.86
C SER A 179 22.32 4.68 10.16
N ILE A 180 21.03 4.35 10.29
CA ILE A 180 20.48 3.63 11.44
C ILE A 180 20.43 2.10 11.21
N ASN A 181 21.13 1.60 10.18
CA ASN A 181 21.16 0.20 9.76
C ASN A 181 19.77 -0.40 9.48
N SER A 182 18.83 0.40 9.02
CA SER A 182 17.53 -0.07 8.58
C SER A 182 17.54 -0.40 7.09
N THR A 183 17.90 -1.63 6.77
CA THR A 183 17.88 -2.11 5.37
C THR A 183 16.48 -2.02 4.77
N GLU A 184 15.45 -2.45 5.50
CA GLU A 184 14.07 -2.42 5.05
C GLU A 184 13.59 -0.99 4.76
N GLY A 185 13.78 -0.06 5.70
CA GLY A 185 13.39 1.34 5.50
C GLY A 185 14.10 1.97 4.29
N ALA A 186 15.39 1.71 4.12
CA ALA A 186 16.17 2.18 2.98
C ALA A 186 15.67 1.59 1.65
N GLU A 187 15.37 0.29 1.59
CA GLU A 187 14.84 -0.38 0.41
C GLU A 187 13.47 0.19 0.01
N MET A 188 12.55 0.37 0.97
CA MET A 188 11.20 0.89 0.69
C MET A 188 11.23 2.35 0.23
N VAL A 189 12.11 3.18 0.79
CA VAL A 189 12.31 4.56 0.30
C VAL A 189 12.90 4.56 -1.10
N GLY A 190 13.91 3.75 -1.36
CA GLY A 190 14.50 3.60 -2.70
C GLY A 190 13.48 3.09 -3.74
N GLU A 191 12.60 2.18 -3.35
CA GLU A 191 11.52 1.70 -4.21
C GLU A 191 10.50 2.82 -4.47
N PHE A 192 10.07 3.56 -3.45
CA PHE A 192 9.18 4.71 -3.61
C PHE A 192 9.79 5.78 -4.53
N ASP A 193 11.06 6.14 -4.33
CA ASP A 193 11.76 7.13 -5.16
C ASP A 193 11.84 6.70 -6.62
N ARG A 194 11.98 5.40 -6.88
CA ARG A 194 11.96 4.85 -8.24
C ARG A 194 10.57 4.93 -8.88
N ILE A 195 9.53 4.52 -8.14
CA ILE A 195 8.14 4.44 -8.63
C ILE A 195 7.57 5.84 -8.85
N SER A 196 7.80 6.75 -7.91
CA SER A 196 7.23 8.11 -7.90
C SER A 196 7.70 8.99 -9.06
N LYS A 197 8.81 8.64 -9.71
CA LYS A 197 9.28 9.31 -10.94
C LYS A 197 8.24 9.29 -12.07
N ALA A 198 7.32 8.33 -12.05
CA ALA A 198 6.24 8.23 -13.04
C ALA A 198 5.05 9.17 -12.74
N PHE A 199 4.98 9.76 -11.54
CA PHE A 199 3.88 10.62 -11.09
C PHE A 199 4.33 11.68 -10.06
N PRO A 200 5.40 12.45 -10.34
CA PRO A 200 5.96 13.40 -9.36
C PRO A 200 4.94 14.47 -8.95
N GLU A 201 4.00 14.81 -9.84
CA GLU A 201 2.96 15.79 -9.57
C GLU A 201 1.91 15.34 -8.55
N LYS A 202 1.85 14.05 -8.26
CA LYS A 202 0.92 13.48 -7.28
C LYS A 202 1.48 13.42 -5.87
N VAL A 203 2.81 13.53 -5.72
CA VAL A 203 3.49 13.44 -4.42
C VAL A 203 3.36 14.76 -3.69
N GLN A 204 2.83 14.72 -2.48
CA GLN A 204 2.74 15.86 -1.58
C GLN A 204 3.47 15.55 -0.28
N ILE A 205 4.48 16.34 0.03
CA ILE A 205 5.18 16.30 1.31
C ILE A 205 4.45 17.22 2.29
N ILE A 206 4.24 16.74 3.52
CA ILE A 206 3.60 17.48 4.60
C ILE A 206 4.57 17.69 5.76
N ASN A 207 4.26 18.64 6.63
CA ASN A 207 5.07 19.00 7.79
C ASN A 207 4.22 19.05 9.06
N ASP A 208 4.88 19.05 10.21
CA ASP A 208 4.25 19.25 11.51
C ASP A 208 3.44 20.53 11.51
N GLY A 209 2.23 20.46 12.02
CA GLY A 209 1.29 21.59 12.08
C GLY A 209 0.49 21.85 10.80
N ASP A 210 0.76 21.16 9.70
CA ASP A 210 -0.03 21.34 8.48
C ASP A 210 -1.50 20.95 8.72
N VAL A 211 -2.43 21.82 8.29
CA VAL A 211 -3.87 21.61 8.36
C VAL A 211 -4.47 21.78 6.98
N PHE A 212 -5.23 20.78 6.54
CA PHE A 212 -5.88 20.81 5.22
C PHE A 212 -7.13 19.92 5.18
N ASN A 213 -7.95 20.09 4.15
CA ASN A 213 -9.15 19.28 3.96
C ASN A 213 -9.02 18.34 2.77
N ILE A 214 -9.63 17.16 2.90
CA ILE A 214 -9.88 16.22 1.82
C ILE A 214 -11.38 15.97 1.79
N GLY A 215 -12.08 16.78 0.98
CA GLY A 215 -13.52 16.83 1.03
C GLY A 215 -14.01 17.22 2.43
N ALA A 216 -14.91 16.42 3.01
CA ALA A 216 -15.47 16.64 4.35
C ALA A 216 -14.49 16.28 5.50
N ALA A 217 -13.39 15.60 5.21
CA ALA A 217 -12.38 15.26 6.22
C ALA A 217 -11.40 16.42 6.43
N LYS A 218 -11.21 16.85 7.68
CA LYS A 218 -10.15 17.79 8.09
C LYS A 218 -8.98 17.00 8.65
N ILE A 219 -7.78 17.27 8.17
CA ILE A 219 -6.52 16.65 8.61
C ILE A 219 -5.70 17.68 9.37
N THR A 220 -5.19 17.30 10.53
CA THR A 220 -4.21 18.08 11.31
C THR A 220 -2.98 17.19 11.56
N THR A 221 -1.85 17.56 11.00
CA THR A 221 -0.59 16.83 11.15
C THR A 221 0.07 17.21 12.46
N LEU A 222 0.34 16.23 13.32
CA LEU A 222 0.94 16.47 14.64
C LEU A 222 2.44 16.13 14.66
N PHE A 223 2.87 15.18 13.82
CA PHE A 223 4.27 14.79 13.73
C PHE A 223 4.56 14.14 12.38
N THR A 224 5.74 14.40 11.85
CA THR A 224 6.19 13.81 10.58
C THR A 224 7.51 13.08 10.70
N PHE A 225 8.59 13.77 11.10
CA PHE A 225 9.93 13.19 11.16
C PHE A 225 10.88 14.08 11.99
N ASP A 226 11.73 13.44 12.79
CA ASP A 226 12.85 14.12 13.48
C ASP A 226 14.17 13.38 13.15
N PRO A 227 15.17 14.06 12.57
CA PRO A 227 16.44 13.43 12.19
C PRO A 227 17.29 12.95 13.39
N ALA A 228 16.92 13.31 14.61
CA ALA A 228 17.58 12.82 15.81
C ALA A 228 17.17 11.40 16.21
N PHE A 229 16.12 10.84 15.60
CA PHE A 229 15.65 9.51 15.91
C PHE A 229 16.50 8.43 15.22
N THR A 230 16.49 7.24 15.81
CA THR A 230 17.29 6.09 15.35
C THR A 230 16.44 4.85 15.09
N ASN A 231 15.12 5.03 15.00
CA ASN A 231 14.16 3.95 14.76
C ASN A 231 13.24 4.35 13.61
N VAL A 232 13.04 3.45 12.65
CA VAL A 232 12.17 3.70 11.49
C VAL A 232 10.73 3.99 11.92
N ASN A 233 10.23 3.29 12.92
CA ASN A 233 8.88 3.51 13.44
C ASN A 233 8.67 4.94 13.97
N ASP A 234 9.72 5.55 14.55
CA ASP A 234 9.69 6.94 14.97
C ASP A 234 9.60 7.94 13.79
N SER A 235 9.74 7.48 12.54
CA SER A 235 9.46 8.30 11.35
C SER A 235 7.99 8.24 10.89
N SER A 236 7.12 7.59 11.63
CA SER A 236 5.70 7.50 11.31
C SER A 236 5.01 8.85 11.39
N LEU A 237 4.14 9.12 10.41
CA LEU A 237 3.21 10.25 10.48
C LEU A 237 2.23 10.04 11.65
N ILE A 238 2.09 11.08 12.49
CA ILE A 238 1.00 11.16 13.47
C ILE A 238 0.09 12.29 13.05
N PHE A 239 -1.18 12.01 12.79
CA PHE A 239 -2.15 13.02 12.39
C PHE A 239 -3.54 12.71 12.90
N ARG A 240 -4.30 13.78 13.14
CA ARG A 240 -5.72 13.71 13.47
C ARG A 240 -6.56 13.93 12.22
N MET A 241 -7.62 13.15 12.09
CA MET A 241 -8.67 13.32 11.10
C MET A 241 -9.99 13.62 11.83
N ASP A 242 -10.61 14.76 11.51
CA ASP A 242 -11.97 15.08 11.94
C ASP A 242 -12.92 14.79 10.77
N LEU A 243 -13.90 13.90 10.97
CA LEU A 243 -14.82 13.45 9.94
C LEU A 243 -16.21 13.14 10.54
N GLY A 244 -17.26 13.76 10.02
CA GLY A 244 -18.63 13.47 10.44
C GLY A 244 -18.90 13.74 11.93
N GLY A 245 -18.25 14.74 12.53
CA GLY A 245 -18.36 15.08 13.96
C GLY A 245 -17.63 14.10 14.88
N LYS A 246 -16.76 13.25 14.34
CA LYS A 246 -15.89 12.34 15.06
C LYS A 246 -14.43 12.64 14.73
N SER A 247 -13.57 12.36 15.71
CA SER A 247 -12.13 12.53 15.58
C SER A 247 -11.40 11.19 15.67
N VAL A 248 -10.41 11.02 14.80
CA VAL A 248 -9.58 9.79 14.76
C VAL A 248 -8.13 10.19 14.74
N LEU A 249 -7.34 9.64 15.65
CA LEU A 249 -5.90 9.80 15.70
C LEU A 249 -5.22 8.60 15.03
N PHE A 250 -4.50 8.86 13.94
CA PHE A 250 -3.66 7.88 13.26
C PHE A 250 -2.21 8.08 13.70
N THR A 251 -1.59 7.03 14.17
CA THR A 251 -0.24 7.04 14.76
C THR A 251 0.79 6.28 13.92
N GLY A 252 0.37 5.61 12.85
CA GLY A 252 1.24 4.65 12.18
C GLY A 252 1.84 3.68 13.20
N ASP A 253 3.15 3.50 13.16
CA ASP A 253 3.89 2.68 14.11
C ASP A 253 4.76 3.51 15.06
N ALA A 254 4.38 4.79 15.25
CA ALA A 254 5.09 5.72 16.12
C ALA A 254 5.52 5.04 17.43
N ALA A 255 6.80 5.21 17.78
CA ALA A 255 7.36 4.67 19.00
C ALA A 255 7.33 5.72 20.14
N VAL A 256 7.96 5.41 21.24
CA VAL A 256 7.96 6.29 22.44
C VAL A 256 8.54 7.67 22.13
N SER A 257 9.58 7.74 21.28
CA SER A 257 10.27 9.00 21.02
C SER A 257 9.41 10.00 20.25
N SER A 258 8.78 9.55 19.17
CA SER A 258 7.85 10.37 18.37
C SER A 258 6.59 10.74 19.14
N GLY A 259 6.00 9.79 19.89
CA GLY A 259 4.87 10.06 20.78
C GLY A 259 5.18 11.12 21.85
N ASN A 260 6.33 11.04 22.48
CA ASN A 260 6.76 12.02 23.47
C ASN A 260 7.00 13.43 22.87
N LYS A 261 7.42 13.53 21.62
CA LYS A 261 7.51 14.82 20.92
C LYS A 261 6.14 15.49 20.78
N VAL A 262 5.13 14.68 20.40
CA VAL A 262 3.75 15.19 20.31
C VAL A 262 3.23 15.61 21.68
N LEU A 263 3.41 14.79 22.72
CA LEU A 263 3.02 15.11 24.10
C LEU A 263 3.68 16.39 24.65
N ALA A 264 4.94 16.60 24.29
CA ALA A 264 5.71 17.77 24.77
C ALA A 264 5.28 19.08 24.10
N ASN A 265 4.54 19.04 23.00
CA ASN A 265 4.05 20.23 22.31
C ASN A 265 2.69 20.69 22.89
N PRO A 266 2.63 21.81 23.62
CA PRO A 266 1.39 22.26 24.24
C PRO A 266 0.30 22.62 23.24
N GLU A 267 0.65 22.96 21.99
CA GLU A 267 -0.30 23.30 20.93
C GLU A 267 -1.05 22.04 20.40
N TYR A 268 -0.52 20.84 20.65
CA TYR A 268 -1.12 19.59 20.19
C TYR A 268 -2.01 18.91 21.22
N LYS A 269 -2.03 19.41 22.46
CA LYS A 269 -2.75 18.78 23.56
C LYS A 269 -4.25 18.61 23.27
N GLU A 270 -4.88 19.61 22.65
CA GLU A 270 -6.31 19.56 22.30
C GLU A 270 -6.61 18.56 21.16
N PHE A 271 -5.61 18.23 20.34
CA PHE A 271 -5.76 17.32 19.22
C PHE A 271 -5.59 15.84 19.61
N LEU A 272 -5.03 15.58 20.78
CA LEU A 272 -4.88 14.22 21.32
C LEU A 272 -6.21 13.68 21.83
N ASP A 273 -7.04 14.50 22.50
CA ASP A 273 -8.38 14.08 22.89
C ASP A 273 -9.22 13.76 21.66
N CYS A 274 -9.44 12.47 21.40
CA CYS A 274 -10.11 11.98 20.20
C CYS A 274 -11.10 10.84 20.50
N ASP A 275 -12.11 10.67 19.61
CA ASP A 275 -13.08 9.59 19.76
C ASP A 275 -12.51 8.21 19.49
N ILE A 276 -11.51 8.11 18.60
CA ILE A 276 -10.89 6.85 18.18
C ILE A 276 -9.39 7.07 18.02
N CYS A 277 -8.59 6.16 18.57
CA CYS A 277 -7.15 6.13 18.33
C CYS A 277 -6.75 4.82 17.64
N LYS A 278 -6.05 4.91 16.51
CA LYS A 278 -5.35 3.76 15.94
C LYS A 278 -4.21 3.40 16.90
N MET A 279 -4.25 2.20 17.47
CA MET A 279 -3.20 1.74 18.37
C MET A 279 -1.87 1.67 17.61
N SER A 280 -0.86 2.35 18.14
CA SER A 280 0.45 2.43 17.50
C SER A 280 1.12 1.07 17.40
N HIS A 281 1.87 0.84 16.33
CA HIS A 281 2.69 -0.34 16.08
C HIS A 281 1.91 -1.65 16.32
N HIS A 282 0.71 -1.75 15.74
CA HIS A 282 -0.20 -2.91 15.83
C HIS A 282 -0.52 -3.36 17.28
N GLY A 283 -0.34 -2.46 18.26
CA GLY A 283 -0.49 -2.79 19.68
C GLY A 283 0.72 -3.48 20.32
N GLN A 284 1.87 -3.46 19.64
CA GLN A 284 3.13 -3.99 20.17
C GLN A 284 3.89 -2.92 21.00
N ALA A 285 5.14 -2.62 20.67
CA ALA A 285 5.96 -1.62 21.35
C ALA A 285 5.79 -0.22 20.72
N GLY A 286 4.60 0.35 20.78
CA GLY A 286 4.27 1.66 20.21
C GLY A 286 4.62 2.84 21.12
N VAL A 287 3.77 3.87 21.12
CA VAL A 287 3.90 5.06 21.96
C VAL A 287 3.79 4.75 23.45
N SER A 288 4.16 5.69 24.31
CA SER A 288 4.16 5.51 25.76
C SER A 288 2.73 5.39 26.35
N LYS A 289 2.64 4.88 27.58
CA LYS A 289 1.40 4.82 28.34
C LYS A 289 0.80 6.23 28.53
N GLU A 290 1.65 7.21 28.82
CA GLU A 290 1.26 8.61 29.00
C GLU A 290 0.64 9.20 27.74
N PHE A 291 1.08 8.76 26.55
CA PHE A 291 0.45 9.14 25.31
C PHE A 291 -0.99 8.61 25.22
N TYR A 292 -1.20 7.33 25.54
CA TYR A 292 -2.56 6.77 25.52
C TYR A 292 -3.45 7.31 26.65
N GLU A 293 -2.89 7.81 27.74
CA GLU A 293 -3.65 8.50 28.80
C GLU A 293 -4.07 9.93 28.40
N ALA A 294 -3.40 10.49 27.39
CA ALA A 294 -3.73 11.82 26.86
C ALA A 294 -4.71 11.78 25.68
N VAL A 295 -4.96 10.59 25.12
CA VAL A 295 -5.86 10.30 24.00
C VAL A 295 -7.21 9.83 24.55
#